data_3ec18adf1d0e2a0334c8d8c86cc7751e
#
_entry.id   3ec18adf1d0e2a0334c8d8c86cc7751e
#
_cell.length_a   1.000
_cell.length_b   1.000
_cell.length_c   1.000
_cell.angle_alpha   90.00
_cell.angle_beta   90.00
_cell.angle_gamma   90.00
#
_symmetry.space_group_name_H-M   'P 1'
#
loop_
_entity.id
_entity.type
_entity.pdbx_description
1 polymer ?
#
loop_
_entity_poly.entity_id
_entity_poly.type
_entity_poly.pdbx_seq_one_letter_code
_entity_poly.pdbx_strand_id
1 'polypeptide(L)'
;MRLSNRKKAPIYNFLLTFSLLFAIIGGAMTFLNIIKLPVFGKMASISLLLIGGAGLVIIFLRGRQIFEYDSDGEALNFKNHSIIPFLGKEAKDEFPKYKLVSFEIVNALLFKRLYIKITSKKHKESILKYDISYLTGNEIRDLKLSLQRTIKANKENNNNNNNNK
;
A
#
# COMPACT_ATOMS: atom_id res chain seq x y z
N MET A 1 -10.34 -7.25 15.12
CA MET A 1 -9.97 -5.86 14.72
C MET A 1 -10.11 -5.73 13.22
N ARG A 2 -10.84 -4.73 12.77
CA ARG A 2 -10.96 -4.40 11.33
C ARG A 2 -10.34 -3.04 11.04
N LEU A 3 -9.50 -2.98 10.01
CA LEU A 3 -8.86 -1.77 9.53
C LEU A 3 -9.04 -1.69 8.02
N SER A 4 -9.51 -0.55 7.52
CA SER A 4 -9.67 -0.32 6.09
C SER A 4 -9.58 1.17 5.79
N ASN A 5 -8.73 1.53 4.82
CA ASN A 5 -8.64 2.90 4.31
C ASN A 5 -9.48 3.12 3.02
N ARG A 6 -10.36 2.16 2.66
CA ARG A 6 -11.21 2.22 1.46
C ARG A 6 -12.07 3.47 1.37
N LYS A 7 -12.50 4.01 2.53
CA LYS A 7 -13.26 5.27 2.58
C LYS A 7 -12.48 6.47 2.00
N LYS A 8 -11.16 6.38 1.93
CA LYS A 8 -10.28 7.41 1.35
C LYS A 8 -10.07 7.24 -0.17
N ALA A 9 -10.62 6.20 -0.78
CA ALA A 9 -10.48 5.95 -2.23
C ALA A 9 -10.86 7.14 -3.11
N PRO A 10 -11.94 7.92 -2.84
CA PRO A 10 -12.25 9.11 -3.63
C PRO A 10 -11.14 10.15 -3.64
N ILE A 11 -10.45 10.34 -2.52
CA ILE A 11 -9.32 11.28 -2.40
C ILE A 11 -8.15 10.80 -3.26
N TYR A 12 -7.86 9.51 -3.26
CA TYR A 12 -6.78 8.93 -4.07
C TYR A 12 -7.09 9.00 -5.56
N ASN A 13 -8.35 8.74 -5.94
CA ASN A 13 -8.82 8.95 -7.31
C ASN A 13 -8.66 10.41 -7.75
N PHE A 14 -9.06 11.35 -6.91
CA PHE A 14 -8.91 12.77 -7.20
C PHE A 14 -7.43 13.14 -7.42
N LEU A 15 -6.52 12.73 -6.52
CA LEU A 15 -5.10 13.01 -6.65
C LEU A 15 -4.50 12.43 -7.92
N LEU A 16 -4.90 11.20 -8.29
CA LEU A 16 -4.45 10.57 -9.51
C LEU A 16 -4.93 11.31 -10.76
N THR A 17 -6.25 11.58 -10.83
CA THR A 17 -6.87 12.29 -11.95
C THR A 17 -6.26 13.67 -12.12
N PHE A 18 -6.06 14.40 -11.02
CA PHE A 18 -5.44 15.73 -11.02
C PHE A 18 -3.99 15.68 -11.53
N SER A 19 -3.18 14.73 -11.05
CA SER A 19 -1.81 14.55 -11.51
C SER A 19 -1.75 14.20 -12.99
N LEU A 20 -2.65 13.32 -13.45
CA LEU A 20 -2.73 12.91 -14.85
C LEU A 20 -3.12 14.11 -15.75
N LEU A 21 -4.13 14.87 -15.34
CA LEU A 21 -4.61 16.04 -16.06
C LEU A 21 -3.52 17.10 -16.19
N PHE A 22 -2.79 17.36 -15.12
CA PHE A 22 -1.65 18.30 -15.15
C PHE A 22 -0.52 17.83 -16.07
N ALA A 23 -0.22 16.54 -16.05
CA ALA A 23 0.80 15.97 -16.92
C ALA A 23 0.41 16.07 -18.40
N ILE A 24 -0.87 15.78 -18.74
CA ILE A 24 -1.38 15.85 -20.10
C ILE A 24 -1.42 17.31 -20.59
N ILE A 25 -1.99 18.23 -19.81
CA ILE A 25 -2.08 19.65 -20.16
C ILE A 25 -0.67 20.25 -20.30
N GLY A 26 0.19 20.01 -19.31
CA GLY A 26 1.56 20.50 -19.35
C GLY A 26 2.36 19.96 -20.53
N GLY A 27 2.16 18.67 -20.87
CA GLY A 27 2.76 18.02 -22.03
C GLY A 27 2.28 18.63 -23.35
N ALA A 28 0.96 18.78 -23.50
CA ALA A 28 0.35 19.38 -24.70
C ALA A 28 0.82 20.83 -24.92
N MET A 29 0.81 21.64 -23.85
CA MET A 29 1.28 23.04 -23.92
C MET A 29 2.78 23.14 -24.23
N THR A 30 3.59 22.24 -23.65
CA THR A 30 5.02 22.20 -23.96
C THR A 30 5.26 21.84 -25.42
N PHE A 31 4.49 20.88 -25.96
CA PHE A 31 4.55 20.52 -27.38
C PHE A 31 4.16 21.71 -28.29
N LEU A 32 3.07 22.43 -27.99
CA LEU A 32 2.64 23.62 -28.73
C LEU A 32 3.70 24.72 -28.71
N ASN A 33 4.39 24.92 -27.61
CA ASN A 33 5.51 25.85 -27.52
C ASN A 33 6.70 25.46 -28.43
N ILE A 34 6.96 24.14 -28.57
CA ILE A 34 8.02 23.65 -29.47
C ILE A 34 7.69 23.95 -30.93
N ILE A 35 6.45 23.79 -31.36
CA ILE A 35 6.00 24.09 -32.73
C ILE A 35 5.70 25.58 -32.96
N LYS A 36 6.14 26.45 -32.05
CA LYS A 36 6.00 27.92 -32.11
C LYS A 36 4.54 28.43 -32.10
N LEU A 37 3.62 27.68 -31.52
CA LEU A 37 2.25 28.07 -31.24
C LEU A 37 2.09 28.31 -29.72
N PRO A 38 2.57 29.43 -29.16
CA PRO A 38 2.54 29.62 -27.71
C PRO A 38 1.11 29.97 -27.26
N VAL A 39 0.49 29.03 -26.52
CA VAL A 39 -0.80 29.23 -25.87
C VAL A 39 -0.60 29.75 -24.46
N PHE A 40 0.53 29.36 -23.84
CA PHE A 40 0.91 29.77 -22.47
C PHE A 40 2.43 30.01 -22.39
N GLY A 41 2.85 30.77 -21.38
CA GLY A 41 4.28 31.01 -21.15
C GLY A 41 5.04 29.69 -20.98
N LYS A 42 6.21 29.57 -21.58
CA LYS A 42 7.06 28.35 -21.59
C LYS A 42 7.32 27.81 -20.17
N MET A 43 7.55 28.69 -19.20
CA MET A 43 7.79 28.31 -17.81
C MET A 43 6.54 27.67 -17.16
N ALA A 44 5.35 28.23 -17.44
CA ALA A 44 4.10 27.67 -16.91
C ALA A 44 3.81 26.27 -17.43
N SER A 45 4.05 26.03 -18.72
CA SER A 45 3.86 24.72 -19.35
C SER A 45 4.77 23.66 -18.74
N ILE A 46 6.05 23.98 -18.55
CA ILE A 46 7.03 23.10 -17.93
C ILE A 46 6.69 22.82 -16.47
N SER A 47 6.26 23.84 -15.71
CA SER A 47 5.87 23.68 -14.31
C SER A 47 4.69 22.74 -14.16
N LEU A 48 3.65 22.85 -14.99
CA LEU A 48 2.51 21.94 -14.99
C LEU A 48 2.92 20.50 -15.28
N LEU A 49 3.78 20.31 -16.29
CA LEU A 49 4.30 18.98 -16.63
C LEU A 49 5.09 18.36 -15.48
N LEU A 50 5.94 19.13 -14.83
CA LEU A 50 6.76 18.66 -13.70
C LEU A 50 5.88 18.32 -12.48
N ILE A 51 4.90 19.15 -12.13
CA ILE A 51 3.99 18.90 -11.01
C ILE A 51 3.15 17.65 -11.27
N GLY A 52 2.57 17.53 -12.45
CA GLY A 52 1.79 16.35 -12.83
C GLY A 52 2.63 15.07 -12.85
N GLY A 53 3.81 15.14 -13.48
CA GLY A 53 4.75 14.02 -13.56
C GLY A 53 5.25 13.56 -12.19
N ALA A 54 5.65 14.50 -11.34
CA ALA A 54 6.07 14.20 -9.97
C ALA A 54 4.93 13.54 -9.15
N GLY A 55 3.71 14.03 -9.28
CA GLY A 55 2.53 13.43 -8.66
C GLY A 55 2.32 11.97 -9.06
N LEU A 56 2.41 11.68 -10.36
CA LEU A 56 2.28 10.30 -10.89
C LEU A 56 3.41 9.40 -10.36
N VAL A 57 4.66 9.89 -10.36
CA VAL A 57 5.81 9.14 -9.82
C VAL A 57 5.60 8.81 -8.34
N ILE A 58 5.15 9.77 -7.53
CA ILE A 58 4.88 9.55 -6.10
C ILE A 58 3.78 8.50 -5.91
N ILE A 59 2.69 8.57 -6.67
CA ILE A 59 1.59 7.60 -6.59
C ILE A 59 2.10 6.19 -6.96
N PHE A 60 2.92 6.07 -8.01
CA PHE A 60 3.51 4.81 -8.43
C PHE A 60 4.45 4.22 -7.38
N LEU A 61 5.35 5.02 -6.81
CA LEU A 61 6.31 4.58 -5.78
C LEU A 61 5.61 4.14 -4.48
N ARG A 62 4.51 4.80 -4.11
CA ARG A 62 3.72 4.46 -2.92
C ARG A 62 2.98 3.12 -3.06
N GLY A 63 2.79 2.65 -4.28
CA GLY A 63 2.14 1.37 -4.57
C GLY A 63 0.62 1.40 -4.38
N ARG A 64 0.04 0.27 -3.97
CA ARG A 64 -1.41 0.08 -3.87
C ARG A 64 -2.02 0.98 -2.80
N GLN A 65 -3.12 1.67 -3.16
CA GLN A 65 -3.72 2.70 -2.32
C GLN A 65 -4.66 2.14 -1.25
N ILE A 66 -5.34 1.03 -1.56
CA ILE A 66 -6.33 0.44 -0.65
C ILE A 66 -5.70 -0.73 0.09
N PHE A 67 -5.75 -0.64 1.41
CA PHE A 67 -5.33 -1.70 2.31
C PHE A 67 -6.47 -2.03 3.27
N GLU A 68 -6.79 -3.30 3.38
CA GLU A 68 -7.79 -3.82 4.31
C GLU A 68 -7.17 -4.96 5.11
N TYR A 69 -7.43 -4.94 6.40
CA TYR A 69 -6.99 -5.95 7.35
C TYR A 69 -8.14 -6.33 8.27
N ASP A 70 -8.37 -7.63 8.41
CA ASP A 70 -9.34 -8.17 9.35
C ASP A 70 -8.71 -9.31 10.15
N SER A 71 -8.79 -9.20 11.46
CA SER A 71 -8.33 -10.20 12.42
C SER A 71 -9.46 -10.74 13.30
N ASP A 72 -10.72 -10.53 12.92
CA ASP A 72 -11.83 -11.15 13.62
C ASP A 72 -11.89 -12.64 13.26
N GLY A 73 -12.32 -13.48 14.22
CA GLY A 73 -12.28 -14.92 14.05
C GLY A 73 -10.88 -15.54 14.12
N GLU A 74 -10.70 -16.73 13.53
CA GLU A 74 -9.47 -17.55 13.63
C GLU A 74 -8.47 -17.30 12.50
N ALA A 75 -8.85 -16.54 11.47
CA ALA A 75 -8.00 -16.21 10.33
C ALA A 75 -7.62 -14.74 10.32
N LEU A 76 -6.48 -14.44 9.70
CA LEU A 76 -6.06 -13.10 9.30
C LEU A 76 -6.35 -12.93 7.82
N ASN A 77 -7.08 -11.88 7.50
CA ASN A 77 -7.43 -11.51 6.13
C ASN A 77 -6.71 -10.20 5.75
N PHE A 78 -6.01 -10.22 4.62
CA PHE A 78 -5.33 -9.07 4.05
C PHE A 78 -5.80 -8.86 2.62
N LYS A 79 -6.16 -7.60 2.30
CA LYS A 79 -6.42 -7.18 0.92
C LYS A 79 -5.65 -5.92 0.64
N ASN A 80 -4.95 -5.91 -0.49
CA ASN A 80 -4.20 -4.73 -0.91
C ASN A 80 -4.31 -4.58 -2.43
N HIS A 81 -5.01 -3.54 -2.86
CA HIS A 81 -5.29 -3.31 -4.28
C HIS A 81 -5.17 -1.83 -4.65
N SER A 82 -4.98 -1.59 -5.95
CA SER A 82 -4.99 -0.26 -6.51
C SER A 82 -6.42 0.23 -6.72
N ILE A 83 -6.63 1.54 -6.66
CA ILE A 83 -7.88 2.18 -7.09
C ILE A 83 -8.13 2.01 -8.58
N ILE A 84 -7.06 1.83 -9.37
CA ILE A 84 -7.17 1.52 -10.80
C ILE A 84 -7.13 0.00 -10.96
N PRO A 85 -8.22 -0.64 -11.42
CA PRO A 85 -8.30 -2.10 -11.53
C PRO A 85 -7.20 -2.72 -12.41
N PHE A 86 -6.73 -1.97 -13.41
CA PHE A 86 -5.74 -2.44 -14.39
C PHE A 86 -4.29 -2.20 -13.95
N LEU A 87 -4.05 -1.43 -12.90
CA LEU A 87 -2.72 -1.06 -12.44
C LEU A 87 -2.21 -1.98 -11.33
N GLY A 88 -2.04 -3.26 -11.65
CA GLY A 88 -1.42 -4.23 -10.78
C GLY A 88 -2.38 -5.29 -10.23
N LYS A 89 -1.79 -6.45 -9.94
CA LYS A 89 -2.53 -7.58 -9.39
C LYS A 89 -2.92 -7.31 -7.94
N GLU A 90 -4.18 -7.56 -7.60
CA GLU A 90 -4.65 -7.52 -6.22
C GLU A 90 -3.90 -8.56 -5.38
N ALA A 91 -3.44 -8.17 -4.19
CA ALA A 91 -3.00 -9.09 -3.18
C ALA A 91 -4.17 -9.36 -2.24
N LYS A 92 -4.61 -10.61 -2.19
CA LYS A 92 -5.67 -11.09 -1.31
C LYS A 92 -5.19 -12.38 -0.66
N ASP A 93 -4.91 -12.31 0.61
CA ASP A 93 -4.37 -13.42 1.37
C ASP A 93 -5.22 -13.65 2.61
N GLU A 94 -5.52 -14.92 2.86
CA GLU A 94 -6.22 -15.39 4.06
C GLU A 94 -5.46 -16.59 4.63
N PHE A 95 -5.13 -16.52 5.90
CA PHE A 95 -4.45 -17.61 6.58
C PHE A 95 -4.77 -17.65 8.07
N PRO A 96 -4.76 -18.84 8.69
CA PRO A 96 -5.01 -18.99 10.12
C PRO A 96 -3.98 -18.23 10.96
N LYS A 97 -4.39 -17.65 12.08
CA LYS A 97 -3.55 -16.86 12.99
C LYS A 97 -2.30 -17.60 13.44
N TYR A 98 -2.40 -18.92 13.69
CA TYR A 98 -1.26 -19.73 14.15
C TYR A 98 -0.10 -19.81 13.14
N LYS A 99 -0.34 -19.52 11.85
CA LYS A 99 0.71 -19.47 10.83
C LYS A 99 1.55 -18.22 10.84
N LEU A 100 1.11 -17.16 11.54
CA LEU A 100 1.85 -15.92 11.62
C LEU A 100 3.10 -16.09 12.50
N VAL A 101 4.29 -15.93 11.90
CA VAL A 101 5.59 -16.07 12.57
C VAL A 101 6.11 -14.70 13.02
N SER A 102 6.22 -13.78 12.09
CA SER A 102 6.73 -12.43 12.34
C SER A 102 6.21 -11.45 11.31
N PHE A 103 6.39 -10.17 11.59
CA PHE A 103 6.17 -9.10 10.62
C PHE A 103 7.25 -8.04 10.73
N GLU A 104 7.45 -7.31 9.64
CA GLU A 104 8.35 -6.18 9.56
C GLU A 104 7.67 -5.04 8.79
N ILE A 105 7.85 -3.80 9.26
CA ILE A 105 7.40 -2.61 8.55
C ILE A 105 8.61 -1.82 8.12
N VAL A 106 8.86 -1.81 6.82
CA VAL A 106 9.88 -0.98 6.18
C VAL A 106 9.27 0.40 5.92
N ASN A 107 9.88 1.42 6.48
CA ASN A 107 9.49 2.81 6.34
C ASN A 107 10.58 3.57 5.58
N ALA A 108 10.34 3.85 4.32
CA ALA A 108 11.20 4.69 3.49
C ALA A 108 10.56 6.08 3.31
N LEU A 109 11.33 7.04 2.78
CA LEU A 109 10.88 8.43 2.61
C LEU A 109 9.56 8.55 1.85
N LEU A 110 9.38 7.76 0.78
CA LEU A 110 8.23 7.86 -0.13
C LEU A 110 7.23 6.72 0.03
N PHE A 111 7.60 5.60 0.65
CA PHE A 111 6.72 4.45 0.77
C PHE A 111 6.86 3.73 2.12
N LYS A 112 5.79 3.04 2.51
CA LYS A 112 5.76 2.14 3.66
C LYS A 112 5.25 0.78 3.22
N ARG A 113 5.95 -0.28 3.63
CA ARG A 113 5.61 -1.66 3.27
C ARG A 113 5.57 -2.55 4.48
N LEU A 114 4.58 -3.43 4.51
CA LEU A 114 4.43 -4.47 5.51
C LEU A 114 4.86 -5.79 4.88
N TYR A 115 5.81 -6.46 5.52
CA TYR A 115 6.21 -7.82 5.21
C TYR A 115 5.71 -8.73 6.33
N ILE A 116 5.04 -9.81 5.96
CA ILE A 116 4.49 -10.79 6.89
C ILE A 116 5.13 -12.14 6.56
N LYS A 117 5.73 -12.76 7.57
CA LYS A 117 6.33 -14.08 7.49
C LYS A 117 5.35 -15.09 8.06
N ILE A 118 4.96 -16.08 7.25
CA ILE A 118 4.05 -17.13 7.63
C ILE A 118 4.69 -18.51 7.44
N THR A 119 4.28 -19.48 8.29
CA THR A 119 4.63 -20.88 8.09
C THR A 119 3.86 -21.45 6.89
N SER A 120 4.57 -22.07 5.95
CA SER A 120 4.00 -22.71 4.75
C SER A 120 4.33 -24.20 4.70
N LYS A 121 3.36 -25.01 4.28
CA LYS A 121 3.58 -26.46 4.08
C LYS A 121 4.60 -26.76 2.97
N LYS A 122 4.68 -25.90 1.92
CA LYS A 122 5.56 -26.14 0.74
C LYS A 122 6.98 -25.62 0.94
N HIS A 123 7.18 -24.49 1.64
CA HIS A 123 8.46 -23.76 1.67
C HIS A 123 8.96 -23.44 3.08
N LYS A 124 8.56 -24.19 4.11
CA LYS A 124 8.81 -23.88 5.54
C LYS A 124 8.35 -22.47 5.92
N GLU A 125 8.66 -21.45 5.13
CA GLU A 125 8.30 -20.05 5.37
C GLU A 125 7.95 -19.35 4.05
N SER A 126 6.96 -18.46 4.08
CA SER A 126 6.59 -17.59 2.96
C SER A 126 6.50 -16.15 3.45
N ILE A 127 6.90 -15.21 2.61
CA ILE A 127 6.84 -13.78 2.89
C ILE A 127 5.77 -13.16 2.01
N LEU A 128 4.77 -12.55 2.65
CA LEU A 128 3.73 -11.78 2.00
C LEU A 128 4.08 -10.29 2.11
N LYS A 129 3.80 -9.50 1.07
CA LYS A 129 4.16 -8.10 0.97
C LYS A 129 2.93 -7.25 0.68
N TYR A 130 2.73 -6.20 1.47
CA TYR A 130 1.63 -5.25 1.32
C TYR A 130 2.12 -3.81 1.34
N ASP A 131 1.54 -2.97 0.49
CA ASP A 131 1.79 -1.53 0.48
C ASP A 131 0.87 -0.85 1.50
N ILE A 132 1.45 -0.17 2.48
CA ILE A 132 0.73 0.50 3.58
C ILE A 132 1.04 1.99 3.64
N SER A 133 1.53 2.57 2.54
CA SER A 133 1.96 3.97 2.43
C SER A 133 0.83 4.97 2.70
N TYR A 134 -0.40 4.55 2.50
CA TYR A 134 -1.61 5.38 2.62
C TYR A 134 -2.33 5.24 3.97
N LEU A 135 -1.79 4.43 4.88
CA LEU A 135 -2.26 4.35 6.26
C LEU A 135 -1.71 5.51 7.08
N THR A 136 -2.52 6.01 7.99
CA THR A 136 -2.12 7.00 9.01
C THR A 136 -1.24 6.36 10.07
N GLY A 137 -0.52 7.19 10.83
CA GLY A 137 0.31 6.71 11.95
C GLY A 137 -0.47 5.90 12.99
N ASN A 138 -1.71 6.31 13.29
CA ASN A 138 -2.59 5.58 14.21
C ASN A 138 -3.01 4.23 13.65
N GLU A 139 -3.43 4.17 12.38
CA GLU A 139 -3.79 2.93 11.69
C GLU A 139 -2.61 1.94 11.67
N ILE A 140 -1.38 2.42 11.45
CA ILE A 140 -0.17 1.59 11.47
C ILE A 140 0.12 1.09 12.90
N ARG A 141 -0.04 1.94 13.92
CA ARG A 141 0.15 1.55 15.32
C ARG A 141 -0.83 0.46 15.71
N ASP A 142 -2.09 0.61 15.38
CA ASP A 142 -3.14 -0.35 15.71
C ASP A 142 -2.92 -1.69 14.99
N LEU A 143 -2.50 -1.64 13.72
CA LEU A 143 -2.08 -2.82 12.96
C LEU A 143 -0.92 -3.55 13.63
N LYS A 144 0.13 -2.82 14.03
CA LYS A 144 1.28 -3.39 14.78
C LYS A 144 0.83 -4.09 16.05
N LEU A 145 0.00 -3.43 16.86
CA LEU A 145 -0.49 -3.99 18.12
C LEU A 145 -1.31 -5.27 17.89
N SER A 146 -2.15 -5.31 16.87
CA SER A 146 -2.94 -6.49 16.52
C SER A 146 -2.05 -7.66 16.10
N LEU A 147 -1.07 -7.42 15.22
CA LEU A 147 -0.12 -8.45 14.78
C LEU A 147 0.77 -8.95 15.92
N GLN A 148 1.26 -8.06 16.80
CA GLN A 148 2.06 -8.42 17.96
C GLN A 148 1.28 -9.32 18.93
N ARG A 149 0.00 -9.00 19.20
CA ARG A 149 -0.87 -9.83 20.05
C ARG A 149 -1.02 -11.24 19.47
N THR A 150 -1.25 -11.36 18.17
CA THR A 150 -1.36 -12.66 17.50
C THR A 150 -0.05 -13.47 17.62
N ILE A 151 1.10 -12.84 17.38
CA ILE A 151 2.40 -13.51 17.50
C ILE A 151 2.65 -13.96 18.94
N LYS A 152 2.34 -13.12 19.94
CA LYS A 152 2.49 -13.45 21.35
C LYS A 152 1.64 -14.67 21.71
N ALA A 153 0.36 -14.69 21.34
CA ALA A 153 -0.52 -15.83 21.57
C ALA A 153 -0.01 -17.12 20.91
N ASN A 154 0.53 -17.03 19.69
CA ASN A 154 1.11 -18.19 18.99
C ASN A 154 2.32 -18.76 19.75
N LYS A 155 3.19 -17.90 20.29
CA LYS A 155 4.36 -18.31 21.06
C LYS A 155 3.97 -19.00 22.37
N GLU A 156 2.98 -18.44 23.08
CA GLU A 156 2.47 -19.02 24.34
C GLU A 156 1.86 -20.40 24.11
N ASN A 157 1.05 -20.56 23.05
CA ASN A 157 0.46 -21.86 22.70
C ASN A 157 1.52 -22.91 22.32
N ASN A 158 2.58 -22.51 21.61
CA ASN A 158 3.66 -23.42 21.24
C ASN A 158 4.46 -23.87 22.46
N ASN A 159 4.71 -22.98 23.42
CA ASN A 159 5.43 -23.31 24.66
C ASN A 159 4.61 -24.29 25.53
N ASN A 160 3.30 -24.07 25.66
CA ASN A 160 2.44 -24.95 26.42
C ASN A 160 2.36 -26.36 25.81
N ASN A 161 2.35 -26.48 24.49
CA ASN A 161 2.33 -27.75 23.80
C ASN A 161 3.65 -28.53 23.92
N ASN A 162 4.77 -27.83 24.09
CA ASN A 162 6.09 -28.45 24.30
C ASN A 162 6.31 -28.91 25.75
N ASN A 163 5.68 -28.27 26.73
CA ASN A 163 5.76 -28.64 28.15
C ASN A 163 4.85 -29.82 28.52
N ASN A 164 3.89 -30.17 27.65
CA ASN A 164 2.96 -31.28 27.87
C ASN A 164 3.34 -32.56 27.10
N LYS A 165 4.53 -32.61 26.52
CA LYS A 165 5.14 -33.79 25.88
C LYS A 165 6.31 -34.30 26.71
#